data_b6d68848af031a4b862dcb5444d640b1
#
_entry.id   b6d68848af031a4b862dcb5444d640b1
#
_cell.length_a   1.000
_cell.length_b   1.000
_cell.length_c   1.000
_cell.angle_alpha   90.00
_cell.angle_beta   90.00
_cell.angle_gamma   90.00
#
_symmetry.space_group_name_H-M   'P 1'
#
loop_
_entity.id
_entity.type
_entity.pdbx_description
1 polymer ?
#
loop_
_entity_poly.entity_id
_entity_poly.type
_entity_poly.pdbx_seq_one_letter_code
_entity_poly.pdbx_strand_id
1 'polypeptide(L)'
;GIANSGGGAIILGVKENEDGTLESIGLSKIEDKEKIHSKMAKFLPETIKFEIADFDFSNESYSKLKGRLFQLILIYSEDINLPYIWEKDSNSAEAGSIFFRRGTKTVKANSYEINEMLDKRLEATYVEQSSLHLEEHLKQLNTLYKNMSSQMYSSSVISNLFKNMSAFGTLAGTPQNNPYYPKESYDEFIAKMIEKKKMKIEKVLDLK
;
A
#
# COMPACT_ATOMS: atom_id res chain seq x y z
N GLY A 1 3.04 -10.26 11.37
CA GLY A 1 1.57 -10.41 11.46
C GLY A 1 0.88 -9.08 11.76
N ILE A 2 1.23 -8.40 12.85
CA ILE A 2 0.57 -7.13 13.26
C ILE A 2 0.65 -6.08 12.16
N ALA A 3 1.83 -5.80 11.60
CA ALA A 3 1.99 -4.82 10.52
C ALA A 3 1.13 -5.16 9.29
N ASN A 4 1.04 -6.45 8.91
CA ASN A 4 0.22 -6.92 7.79
C ASN A 4 -1.30 -6.83 8.05
N SER A 5 -1.70 -6.56 9.29
CA SER A 5 -3.11 -6.49 9.70
C SER A 5 -3.54 -5.07 10.10
N GLY A 6 -2.83 -4.06 9.60
CA GLY A 6 -3.19 -2.65 9.84
C GLY A 6 -2.44 -2.00 11.01
N GLY A 7 -1.40 -2.64 11.53
CA GLY A 7 -0.67 -2.14 12.70
C GLY A 7 -1.27 -2.54 14.03
N GLY A 8 -0.71 -2.05 15.12
CA GLY A 8 -1.20 -2.34 16.46
C GLY A 8 -0.15 -2.18 17.54
N ALA A 9 -0.47 -2.63 18.75
CA ALA A 9 0.38 -2.47 19.90
C ALA A 9 0.65 -3.81 20.60
N ILE A 10 1.86 -3.96 21.13
CA ILE A 10 2.25 -5.04 22.05
C ILE A 10 2.55 -4.40 23.40
N ILE A 11 1.83 -4.85 24.43
CA ILE A 11 2.04 -4.38 25.80
C ILE A 11 2.78 -5.48 26.57
N LEU A 12 3.97 -5.16 27.03
CA LEU A 12 4.78 -6.04 27.89
C LEU A 12 4.50 -5.68 29.35
N GLY A 13 4.31 -6.70 30.20
CA GLY A 13 3.92 -6.54 31.61
C GLY A 13 2.45 -6.85 31.90
N VAL A 14 1.68 -7.27 30.88
CA VAL A 14 0.31 -7.73 31.02
C VAL A 14 0.26 -9.24 30.73
N LYS A 15 -0.42 -9.99 31.58
CA LYS A 15 -0.65 -11.41 31.42
C LYS A 15 -2.11 -11.64 31.04
N GLU A 16 -2.35 -12.47 30.05
CA GLU A 16 -3.66 -13.00 29.71
C GLU A 16 -3.84 -14.32 30.49
N ASN A 17 -4.90 -14.43 31.27
CA ASN A 17 -5.27 -15.63 31.99
C ASN A 17 -6.07 -16.59 31.08
N GLU A 18 -6.26 -17.84 31.52
CA GLU A 18 -6.97 -18.86 30.75
C GLU A 18 -8.46 -18.52 30.50
N ASP A 19 -9.06 -17.71 31.35
CA ASP A 19 -10.43 -17.19 31.22
C ASP A 19 -10.55 -15.97 30.31
N GLY A 20 -9.43 -15.51 29.70
CA GLY A 20 -9.36 -14.33 28.84
C GLY A 20 -9.28 -12.99 29.58
N THR A 21 -9.23 -13.01 30.92
CA THR A 21 -9.02 -11.79 31.71
C THR A 21 -7.56 -11.33 31.63
N LEU A 22 -7.36 -10.01 31.65
CA LEU A 22 -6.02 -9.40 31.63
C LEU A 22 -5.61 -9.00 33.04
N GLU A 23 -4.42 -9.40 33.43
CA GLU A 23 -3.79 -9.03 34.71
C GLU A 23 -2.53 -8.17 34.45
N SER A 24 -2.48 -6.99 35.07
CA SER A 24 -1.32 -6.11 35.00
C SER A 24 -0.27 -6.58 36.01
N ILE A 25 0.60 -7.51 35.62
CA ILE A 25 1.65 -8.04 36.50
C ILE A 25 2.86 -7.11 36.60
N GLY A 26 3.09 -6.28 35.59
CA GLY A 26 4.30 -5.47 35.44
C GLY A 26 5.53 -6.27 35.00
N LEU A 27 6.57 -5.56 34.62
CA LEU A 27 7.90 -6.09 34.30
C LEU A 27 8.81 -5.95 35.52
N SER A 28 9.70 -6.91 35.71
CA SER A 28 10.76 -6.80 36.73
C SER A 28 11.80 -5.72 36.36
N LYS A 29 11.96 -5.49 35.04
CA LYS A 29 12.85 -4.48 34.48
C LYS A 29 12.43 -4.17 33.06
N ILE A 30 12.61 -2.93 32.66
CA ILE A 30 12.43 -2.49 31.26
C ILE A 30 13.59 -3.02 30.41
N GLU A 31 13.28 -3.65 29.27
CA GLU A 31 14.31 -4.07 28.31
C GLU A 31 14.83 -2.84 27.56
N ASP A 32 16.13 -2.86 27.28
CA ASP A 32 16.78 -1.81 26.51
C ASP A 32 16.17 -1.72 25.09
N LYS A 33 15.77 -0.51 24.69
CA LYS A 33 15.16 -0.24 23.40
C LYS A 33 16.06 -0.64 22.23
N GLU A 34 17.36 -0.41 22.34
CA GLU A 34 18.33 -0.78 21.31
C GLU A 34 18.41 -2.30 21.12
N LYS A 35 18.30 -3.05 22.22
CA LYS A 35 18.26 -4.52 22.15
C LYS A 35 16.99 -5.03 21.45
N ILE A 36 15.84 -4.43 21.77
CA ILE A 36 14.58 -4.79 21.10
C ILE A 36 14.70 -4.47 19.62
N HIS A 37 15.18 -3.26 19.29
CA HIS A 37 15.38 -2.83 17.90
C HIS A 37 16.28 -3.80 17.13
N SER A 38 17.43 -4.15 17.70
CA SER A 38 18.39 -5.08 17.08
C SER A 38 17.81 -6.49 16.89
N LYS A 39 17.00 -6.97 17.86
CA LYS A 39 16.30 -8.25 17.73
C LYS A 39 15.27 -8.22 16.60
N MET A 40 14.50 -7.14 16.48
CA MET A 40 13.48 -7.00 15.43
C MET A 40 14.12 -6.83 14.06
N ALA A 41 15.11 -5.97 13.92
CA ALA A 41 15.83 -5.71 12.67
C ALA A 41 16.54 -6.96 12.10
N LYS A 42 16.78 -7.96 12.92
CA LYS A 42 17.39 -9.22 12.48
C LYS A 42 16.45 -10.05 11.56
N PHE A 43 15.14 -9.94 11.75
CA PHE A 43 14.15 -10.83 11.11
C PHE A 43 13.10 -10.09 10.30
N LEU A 44 12.98 -8.78 10.49
CA LEU A 44 11.94 -7.96 9.87
C LEU A 44 12.56 -7.00 8.86
N PRO A 45 11.83 -6.68 7.77
CA PRO A 45 12.31 -5.70 6.79
C PRO A 45 12.47 -4.31 7.42
N GLU A 46 13.44 -3.56 6.93
CA GLU A 46 13.75 -2.19 7.40
C GLU A 46 12.58 -1.22 7.22
N THR A 47 11.64 -1.54 6.33
CA THR A 47 10.44 -0.74 6.07
C THR A 47 9.42 -0.79 7.21
N ILE A 48 9.54 -1.73 8.17
CA ILE A 48 8.65 -1.77 9.34
C ILE A 48 9.01 -0.64 10.30
N LYS A 49 8.05 0.26 10.50
CA LYS A 49 8.16 1.32 11.50
C LYS A 49 7.54 0.89 12.81
N PHE A 50 8.24 1.12 13.91
CA PHE A 50 7.72 0.88 15.25
C PHE A 50 8.33 1.86 16.25
N GLU A 51 7.60 2.10 17.33
CA GLU A 51 8.03 2.94 18.45
C GLU A 51 7.97 2.15 19.74
N ILE A 52 8.88 2.45 20.67
CA ILE A 52 8.94 1.81 21.99
C ILE A 52 8.80 2.89 23.06
N ALA A 53 7.75 2.76 23.88
CA ALA A 53 7.49 3.62 25.02
C ALA A 53 7.60 2.85 26.34
N ASP A 54 8.25 3.44 27.31
CA ASP A 54 8.43 2.90 28.65
C ASP A 54 7.51 3.63 29.62
N PHE A 55 6.86 2.89 30.50
CA PHE A 55 5.95 3.41 31.51
C PHE A 55 6.40 2.93 32.88
N ASP A 56 6.72 3.89 33.74
CA ASP A 56 7.07 3.67 35.13
C ASP A 56 6.00 4.26 36.04
N PHE A 57 5.28 3.40 36.73
CA PHE A 57 4.21 3.75 37.65
C PHE A 57 4.66 3.69 39.13
N SER A 58 5.96 3.88 39.39
CA SER A 58 6.52 3.83 40.74
C SER A 58 5.87 4.82 41.71
N ASN A 59 5.48 6.00 41.22
CA ASN A 59 4.87 7.08 41.98
C ASN A 59 3.33 7.19 41.78
N GLU A 60 2.71 6.21 41.15
CA GLU A 60 1.30 6.26 40.84
C GLU A 60 0.43 5.96 42.08
N SER A 61 -0.71 6.65 42.20
CA SER A 61 -1.70 6.45 43.27
C SER A 61 -2.65 5.27 42.99
N TYR A 62 -2.85 4.90 41.70
CA TYR A 62 -3.74 3.84 41.32
C TYR A 62 -3.17 2.46 41.69
N SER A 63 -3.80 1.80 42.65
CA SER A 63 -3.28 0.59 43.29
C SER A 63 -2.93 -0.56 42.34
N LYS A 64 -3.66 -0.69 41.23
CA LYS A 64 -3.40 -1.76 40.24
C LYS A 64 -2.14 -1.55 39.41
N LEU A 65 -1.62 -0.32 39.33
CA LEU A 65 -0.45 0.01 38.55
C LEU A 65 0.76 0.38 39.42
N LYS A 66 0.54 0.76 40.68
CA LYS A 66 1.55 1.24 41.61
C LYS A 66 2.75 0.31 41.67
N GLY A 67 3.94 0.88 41.47
CA GLY A 67 5.20 0.15 41.53
C GLY A 67 5.46 -0.79 40.36
N ARG A 68 4.70 -0.69 39.29
CA ARG A 68 4.83 -1.57 38.12
C ARG A 68 5.43 -0.86 36.92
N LEU A 69 6.21 -1.64 36.15
CA LEU A 69 6.83 -1.19 34.91
C LEU A 69 6.12 -1.87 33.74
N PHE A 70 5.91 -1.11 32.68
CA PHE A 70 5.36 -1.64 31.41
C PHE A 70 6.17 -1.09 30.24
N GLN A 71 6.16 -1.82 29.15
CA GLN A 71 6.76 -1.37 27.91
C GLN A 71 5.78 -1.61 26.77
N LEU A 72 5.57 -0.61 25.94
CA LEU A 72 4.70 -0.63 24.78
C LEU A 72 5.54 -0.65 23.50
N ILE A 73 5.24 -1.54 22.60
CA ILE A 73 5.78 -1.53 21.24
C ILE A 73 4.62 -1.21 20.32
N LEU A 74 4.60 -0.02 19.74
CA LEU A 74 3.62 0.43 18.75
C LEU A 74 4.15 0.09 17.37
N ILE A 75 3.41 -0.65 16.58
CA ILE A 75 3.80 -1.11 15.25
C ILE A 75 2.88 -0.45 14.23
N TYR A 76 3.48 0.25 13.28
CA TYR A 76 2.76 0.92 12.20
C TYR A 76 2.61 0.00 10.99
N SER A 77 1.55 0.19 10.25
CA SER A 77 1.33 -0.39 8.93
C SER A 77 1.29 0.73 7.90
N GLU A 78 2.06 0.59 6.85
CA GLU A 78 2.04 1.49 5.69
C GLU A 78 1.65 0.65 4.48
N ASP A 79 0.52 0.97 3.87
CA ASP A 79 -0.05 0.17 2.79
C ASP A 79 0.90 0.02 1.60
N ILE A 80 1.73 1.03 1.33
CA ILE A 80 2.74 1.00 0.27
C ILE A 80 3.81 -0.07 0.47
N ASN A 81 4.04 -0.49 1.71
CA ASN A 81 5.05 -1.47 2.08
C ASN A 81 4.50 -2.89 2.24
N LEU A 82 3.19 -3.08 2.07
CA LEU A 82 2.55 -4.40 2.17
C LEU A 82 2.94 -5.31 0.98
N PRO A 83 3.03 -6.64 1.19
CA PRO A 83 3.08 -7.31 2.48
C PRO A 83 4.49 -7.27 3.11
N TYR A 84 4.56 -7.17 4.44
CA TYR A 84 5.81 -7.34 5.18
C TYR A 84 6.15 -8.83 5.30
N ILE A 85 7.32 -9.19 4.83
CA ILE A 85 7.78 -10.58 4.70
C ILE A 85 8.83 -10.87 5.78
N TRP A 86 8.82 -12.07 6.34
CA TRP A 86 9.83 -12.54 7.27
C TRP A 86 11.14 -12.81 6.53
N GLU A 87 12.24 -12.15 6.92
CA GLU A 87 13.44 -12.13 6.07
C GLU A 87 14.41 -13.28 6.30
N LYS A 88 14.48 -13.82 7.52
CA LYS A 88 15.48 -14.84 7.85
C LYS A 88 14.88 -16.03 8.56
N ASP A 89 15.44 -17.18 8.32
CA ASP A 89 15.05 -18.40 9.04
C ASP A 89 15.25 -18.27 10.55
N SER A 90 14.28 -18.77 11.29
CA SER A 90 14.28 -18.87 12.74
C SER A 90 13.63 -20.17 13.19
N ASN A 91 13.73 -20.51 14.48
CA ASN A 91 13.06 -21.68 15.03
C ASN A 91 11.52 -21.65 14.89
N SER A 92 10.95 -20.47 14.69
CA SER A 92 9.49 -20.26 14.64
C SER A 92 8.95 -19.89 13.26
N ALA A 93 9.83 -19.54 12.29
CA ALA A 93 9.38 -19.09 10.97
C ALA A 93 10.50 -19.23 9.93
N GLU A 94 10.11 -19.61 8.71
CA GLU A 94 10.98 -19.69 7.53
C GLU A 94 11.02 -18.33 6.82
N ALA A 95 12.17 -17.98 6.25
CA ALA A 95 12.32 -16.83 5.37
C ALA A 95 11.29 -16.87 4.22
N GLY A 96 10.78 -15.72 3.83
CA GLY A 96 9.71 -15.62 2.82
C GLY A 96 8.29 -15.83 3.38
N SER A 97 8.15 -16.19 4.65
CA SER A 97 6.81 -16.35 5.24
C SER A 97 6.12 -15.00 5.45
N ILE A 98 4.85 -14.94 5.09
CA ILE A 98 3.97 -13.80 5.35
C ILE A 98 3.02 -14.18 6.47
N PHE A 99 3.00 -13.40 7.55
CA PHE A 99 2.14 -13.61 8.71
C PHE A 99 1.03 -12.58 8.75
N PHE A 100 -0.15 -13.01 9.15
CA PHE A 100 -1.33 -12.19 9.35
C PHE A 100 -1.89 -12.40 10.75
N ARG A 101 -2.50 -11.37 11.35
CA ARG A 101 -3.10 -11.48 12.69
C ARG A 101 -4.61 -11.62 12.57
N ARG A 102 -5.12 -12.79 13.00
CA ARG A 102 -6.56 -13.09 13.08
C ARG A 102 -6.96 -13.06 14.55
N GLY A 103 -7.56 -11.93 14.96
CA GLY A 103 -7.90 -11.72 16.36
C GLY A 103 -6.66 -11.78 17.26
N THR A 104 -6.61 -12.77 18.16
CA THR A 104 -5.47 -12.94 19.10
C THR A 104 -4.31 -13.77 18.53
N LYS A 105 -4.49 -14.44 17.39
CA LYS A 105 -3.48 -15.37 16.83
C LYS A 105 -2.77 -14.78 15.62
N THR A 106 -1.45 -14.99 15.56
CA THR A 106 -0.64 -14.73 14.38
C THR A 106 -0.44 -16.05 13.63
N VAL A 107 -0.82 -16.10 12.37
CA VAL A 107 -0.79 -17.29 11.51
C VAL A 107 -0.18 -16.96 10.14
N LYS A 108 0.24 -17.96 9.37
CA LYS A 108 0.63 -17.74 7.97
C LYS A 108 -0.58 -17.21 7.19
N ALA A 109 -0.35 -16.17 6.39
CA ALA A 109 -1.37 -15.57 5.55
C ALA A 109 -1.85 -16.55 4.48
N ASN A 110 -3.14 -16.56 4.20
CA ASN A 110 -3.72 -17.29 3.08
C ASN A 110 -3.73 -16.43 1.81
N SER A 111 -4.10 -17.04 0.68
CA SER A 111 -4.12 -16.35 -0.63
C SER A 111 -5.05 -15.14 -0.66
N TYR A 112 -6.18 -15.18 0.04
CA TYR A 112 -7.10 -14.05 0.10
C TYR A 112 -6.48 -12.85 0.83
N GLU A 113 -5.88 -13.08 1.99
CA GLU A 113 -5.21 -12.04 2.78
C GLU A 113 -4.01 -11.44 2.05
N ILE A 114 -3.26 -12.29 1.32
CA ILE A 114 -2.15 -11.81 0.47
C ILE A 114 -2.68 -10.90 -0.63
N ASN A 115 -3.74 -11.29 -1.34
CA ASN A 115 -4.34 -10.47 -2.38
C ASN A 115 -4.87 -9.15 -1.82
N GLU A 116 -5.55 -9.17 -0.66
CA GLU A 116 -6.01 -7.94 0.01
C GLU A 116 -4.86 -6.98 0.33
N MET A 117 -3.73 -7.50 0.82
CA MET A 117 -2.53 -6.68 1.06
C MET A 117 -1.94 -6.11 -0.23
N LEU A 118 -1.92 -6.91 -1.32
CA LEU A 118 -1.44 -6.44 -2.62
C LEU A 118 -2.36 -5.38 -3.22
N ASP A 119 -3.67 -5.53 -3.09
CA ASP A 119 -4.65 -4.53 -3.54
C ASP A 119 -4.47 -3.20 -2.79
N LYS A 120 -4.30 -3.23 -1.46
CA LYS A 120 -3.99 -2.04 -0.65
C LYS A 120 -2.69 -1.37 -1.11
N ARG A 121 -1.65 -2.16 -1.36
CA ARG A 121 -0.38 -1.63 -1.88
C ARG A 121 -0.55 -0.96 -3.23
N LEU A 122 -1.29 -1.59 -4.15
CA LEU A 122 -1.56 -1.00 -5.47
C LEU A 122 -2.31 0.31 -5.34
N GLU A 123 -3.37 0.37 -4.53
CA GLU A 123 -4.11 1.60 -4.26
C GLU A 123 -3.21 2.70 -3.69
N ALA A 124 -2.39 2.38 -2.67
CA ALA A 124 -1.45 3.33 -2.08
C ALA A 124 -0.41 3.83 -3.09
N THR A 125 0.11 2.94 -3.94
CA THR A 125 1.07 3.30 -4.98
C THR A 125 0.44 4.23 -6.01
N TYR A 126 -0.81 3.99 -6.42
CA TYR A 126 -1.52 4.89 -7.34
C TYR A 126 -1.78 6.26 -6.72
N VAL A 127 -2.13 6.33 -5.45
CA VAL A 127 -2.33 7.60 -4.72
C VAL A 127 -1.01 8.38 -4.61
N GLU A 128 0.09 7.71 -4.31
CA GLU A 128 1.40 8.35 -4.16
C GLU A 128 1.98 8.81 -5.50
N GLN A 129 1.82 8.01 -6.56
CA GLN A 129 2.24 8.38 -7.92
C GLN A 129 1.37 9.47 -8.54
N SER A 130 0.10 9.57 -8.13
CA SER A 130 -0.79 10.65 -8.55
C SER A 130 -0.55 11.92 -7.73
N SER A 131 0.70 12.38 -7.63
CA SER A 131 1.06 13.66 -6.99
C SER A 131 0.43 14.89 -7.68
N LEU A 132 -0.18 14.68 -8.84
CA LEU A 132 -0.90 15.69 -9.58
C LEU A 132 -2.32 15.86 -9.04
N HIS A 133 -2.70 17.09 -8.76
CA HIS A 133 -4.10 17.40 -8.45
C HIS A 133 -5.03 17.06 -9.62
N LEU A 134 -6.28 16.71 -9.34
CA LEU A 134 -7.28 16.38 -10.37
C LEU A 134 -7.33 17.40 -11.51
N GLU A 135 -7.20 18.68 -11.18
CA GLU A 135 -7.18 19.79 -12.16
C GLU A 135 -6.01 19.66 -13.15
N GLU A 136 -4.84 19.25 -12.69
CA GLU A 136 -3.66 19.05 -13.55
C GLU A 136 -3.85 17.85 -14.46
N HIS A 137 -4.42 16.73 -13.96
CA HIS A 137 -4.78 15.59 -14.78
C HIS A 137 -5.79 15.97 -15.87
N LEU A 138 -6.84 16.72 -15.50
CA LEU A 138 -7.84 17.19 -16.46
C LEU A 138 -7.25 18.14 -17.50
N LYS A 139 -6.32 19.01 -17.11
CA LYS A 139 -5.60 19.91 -18.02
C LYS A 139 -4.73 19.13 -18.99
N GLN A 140 -3.96 18.15 -18.53
CA GLN A 140 -3.16 17.28 -19.39
C GLN A 140 -4.05 16.50 -20.36
N LEU A 141 -5.16 15.92 -19.87
CA LEU A 141 -6.10 15.20 -20.71
C LEU A 141 -6.70 16.12 -21.80
N ASN A 142 -7.12 17.33 -21.45
CA ASN A 142 -7.62 18.31 -22.40
C ASN A 142 -6.56 18.64 -23.47
N THR A 143 -5.30 18.78 -23.06
CA THR A 143 -4.19 19.01 -23.97
C THR A 143 -3.99 17.85 -24.93
N LEU A 144 -4.10 16.61 -24.44
CA LEU A 144 -4.04 15.41 -25.28
C LEU A 144 -5.19 15.37 -26.32
N TYR A 145 -6.44 15.62 -25.89
CA TYR A 145 -7.58 15.66 -26.78
C TYR A 145 -7.41 16.70 -27.90
N LYS A 146 -6.84 17.86 -27.58
CA LYS A 146 -6.60 18.95 -28.58
C LYS A 146 -5.48 18.67 -29.55
N ASN A 147 -4.45 17.93 -29.12
CA ASN A 147 -3.23 17.74 -29.90
C ASN A 147 -3.13 16.34 -30.53
N MET A 148 -4.02 15.43 -30.18
CA MET A 148 -3.99 14.10 -30.75
C MET A 148 -4.45 14.13 -32.21
N SER A 149 -3.63 13.56 -33.10
CA SER A 149 -3.98 13.44 -34.51
C SER A 149 -4.88 12.23 -34.76
N SER A 150 -5.87 12.41 -35.62
CA SER A 150 -6.72 11.31 -36.10
C SER A 150 -5.97 10.30 -36.98
N GLN A 151 -4.80 10.68 -37.48
CA GLN A 151 -3.95 9.84 -38.30
C GLN A 151 -2.58 9.64 -37.62
N MET A 152 -2.10 8.42 -37.67
CA MET A 152 -0.74 8.04 -37.29
C MET A 152 0.04 7.63 -38.53
N TYR A 153 1.30 7.99 -38.59
CA TYR A 153 2.18 7.46 -39.61
C TYR A 153 2.87 6.20 -39.06
N SER A 154 2.62 5.08 -39.71
CA SER A 154 3.29 3.83 -39.35
C SER A 154 4.75 3.91 -39.82
N SER A 155 5.66 4.20 -38.91
CA SER A 155 7.09 4.02 -39.15
C SER A 155 7.44 2.55 -38.98
N SER A 156 7.21 1.73 -39.97
CA SER A 156 7.78 0.40 -40.00
C SER A 156 9.26 0.52 -40.33
N VAL A 157 10.09 0.71 -39.30
CA VAL A 157 11.54 0.81 -39.39
C VAL A 157 12.14 -0.44 -40.08
N ILE A 158 11.45 -1.57 -40.03
CA ILE A 158 11.89 -2.84 -40.61
C ILE A 158 11.56 -2.93 -42.11
N SER A 159 10.45 -2.36 -42.60
CA SER A 159 10.13 -2.40 -44.02
C SER A 159 10.99 -1.43 -44.83
N ASN A 160 11.55 -0.39 -44.19
CA ASN A 160 12.45 0.56 -44.85
C ASN A 160 13.87 0.04 -45.05
N LEU A 161 14.32 -0.93 -44.27
CA LEU A 161 15.63 -1.55 -44.46
C LEU A 161 15.69 -2.45 -45.73
N PHE A 162 14.56 -2.99 -46.17
CA PHE A 162 14.51 -3.85 -47.36
C PHE A 162 14.02 -3.15 -48.65
N LYS A 163 13.50 -1.93 -48.56
CA LYS A 163 13.05 -1.13 -49.73
C LYS A 163 14.07 -0.15 -50.26
N ASN A 164 15.23 0.02 -49.63
CA ASN A 164 16.22 1.03 -49.96
C ASN A 164 17.25 0.59 -50.99
N MET A 165 16.90 -0.30 -51.90
CA MET A 165 17.78 -0.54 -53.07
C MET A 165 17.27 0.00 -54.38
N SER A 166 16.19 0.76 -54.41
CA SER A 166 15.80 1.48 -55.61
C SER A 166 14.91 2.68 -55.31
N ALA A 167 15.46 3.85 -55.68
CA ALA A 167 14.81 5.14 -55.90
C ALA A 167 14.55 6.02 -54.64
N PHE A 168 15.16 7.14 -54.65
CA PHE A 168 14.81 8.40 -53.99
C PHE A 168 13.32 8.70 -54.22
N GLY A 169 12.50 8.40 -53.21
CA GLY A 169 11.07 8.68 -53.29
C GLY A 169 10.35 8.51 -51.96
N THR A 170 10.10 9.63 -51.29
CA THR A 170 9.15 9.86 -50.20
C THR A 170 9.23 8.94 -48.96
N LEU A 171 9.90 9.43 -47.95
CA LEU A 171 9.90 8.96 -46.56
C LEU A 171 8.56 9.20 -45.82
N ALA A 172 7.44 9.18 -46.52
CA ALA A 172 6.12 9.29 -45.91
C ALA A 172 5.58 7.89 -45.65
N GLY A 173 5.57 7.44 -44.40
CA GLY A 173 4.82 6.24 -44.00
C GLY A 173 3.36 6.36 -44.41
N THR A 174 2.69 5.23 -44.68
CA THR A 174 1.27 5.25 -45.01
C THR A 174 0.46 5.75 -43.82
N PRO A 175 -0.39 6.78 -44.01
CA PRO A 175 -1.25 7.25 -42.94
C PRO A 175 -2.26 6.15 -42.55
N GLN A 176 -2.32 5.86 -41.29
CA GLN A 176 -3.29 4.92 -40.69
C GLN A 176 -4.15 5.65 -39.67
N ASN A 177 -5.41 5.23 -39.53
CA ASN A 177 -6.25 5.78 -38.50
C ASN A 177 -5.68 5.50 -37.14
N ASN A 178 -5.62 6.53 -36.28
CA ASN A 178 -5.15 6.41 -34.92
C ASN A 178 -6.22 5.65 -34.08
N PRO A 179 -5.94 4.43 -33.62
CA PRO A 179 -6.91 3.65 -32.82
C PRO A 179 -7.19 4.29 -31.46
N TYR A 180 -6.32 5.17 -30.98
CA TYR A 180 -6.45 5.88 -29.72
C TYR A 180 -7.10 7.25 -29.85
N TYR A 181 -7.46 7.66 -31.10
CA TYR A 181 -8.14 8.92 -31.32
C TYR A 181 -9.52 8.89 -30.63
N PRO A 182 -9.83 9.88 -29.78
CA PRO A 182 -11.10 9.92 -29.06
C PRO A 182 -12.27 9.99 -30.02
N LYS A 183 -13.31 9.17 -29.77
CA LYS A 183 -14.56 9.15 -30.56
C LYS A 183 -15.53 10.26 -30.14
N GLU A 184 -15.21 10.97 -29.07
CA GLU A 184 -16.02 12.02 -28.46
C GLU A 184 -15.14 13.24 -28.15
N SER A 185 -15.75 14.40 -28.03
CA SER A 185 -15.04 15.61 -27.59
C SER A 185 -14.65 15.53 -26.10
N TYR A 186 -13.68 16.36 -25.68
CA TYR A 186 -13.29 16.43 -24.26
C TYR A 186 -14.50 16.80 -23.37
N ASP A 187 -15.34 17.74 -23.81
CA ASP A 187 -16.49 18.18 -23.03
C ASP A 187 -17.57 17.09 -22.90
N GLU A 188 -17.79 16.30 -23.94
CA GLU A 188 -18.67 15.12 -23.89
C GLU A 188 -18.12 14.04 -22.97
N PHE A 189 -16.80 13.81 -22.98
CA PHE A 189 -16.13 12.90 -22.05
C PHE A 189 -16.34 13.36 -20.59
N ILE A 190 -16.11 14.64 -20.28
CA ILE A 190 -16.30 15.19 -18.94
C ILE A 190 -17.77 15.07 -18.51
N ALA A 191 -18.73 15.40 -19.37
CA ALA A 191 -20.14 15.26 -19.06
C ALA A 191 -20.53 13.83 -18.67
N LYS A 192 -20.05 12.82 -19.45
CA LYS A 192 -20.27 11.41 -19.14
C LYS A 192 -19.62 10.98 -17.82
N MET A 193 -18.42 11.49 -17.50
CA MET A 193 -17.76 11.19 -16.24
C MET A 193 -18.50 11.77 -15.03
N ILE A 194 -19.05 12.99 -15.16
CA ILE A 194 -19.87 13.61 -14.12
C ILE A 194 -21.15 12.80 -13.90
N GLU A 195 -21.82 12.39 -14.97
CA GLU A 195 -23.03 11.57 -14.88
C GLU A 195 -22.78 10.24 -14.18
N LYS A 196 -21.70 9.51 -14.57
CA LYS A 196 -21.29 8.27 -13.90
C LYS A 196 -20.98 8.47 -12.44
N LYS A 197 -20.29 9.57 -12.09
CA LYS A 197 -19.97 9.91 -10.71
C LYS A 197 -21.24 10.19 -9.90
N LYS A 198 -22.19 10.95 -10.47
CA LYS A 198 -23.49 11.22 -9.87
C LYS A 198 -24.24 9.93 -9.57
N MET A 199 -24.39 9.04 -10.58
CA MET A 199 -25.05 7.74 -10.40
C MET A 199 -24.40 6.89 -9.30
N LYS A 200 -23.07 6.91 -9.22
CA LYS A 200 -22.34 6.18 -8.15
C LYS A 200 -22.66 6.76 -6.77
N ILE A 201 -22.72 8.09 -6.64
CA ILE A 201 -23.04 8.77 -5.38
C ILE A 201 -24.49 8.45 -4.99
N GLU A 202 -25.46 8.56 -5.91
CA GLU A 202 -26.88 8.25 -5.68
C GLU A 202 -27.06 6.81 -5.20
N LYS A 203 -26.31 5.86 -5.81
CA LYS A 203 -26.33 4.44 -5.39
C LYS A 203 -25.74 4.22 -4.00
N VAL A 204 -24.67 4.92 -3.64
CA VAL A 204 -24.03 4.79 -2.31
C VAL A 204 -24.92 5.40 -1.22
N LEU A 205 -25.65 6.46 -1.54
CA LEU A 205 -26.56 7.15 -0.60
C LEU A 205 -27.98 6.57 -0.60
N ASP A 206 -28.23 5.50 -1.36
CA ASP A 206 -29.54 4.83 -1.45
C ASP A 206 -30.68 5.79 -1.85
N LEU A 207 -30.37 6.75 -2.74
CA LEU A 207 -31.30 7.79 -3.19
C LEU A 207 -32.17 7.35 -4.37
N LYS A 208 -31.99 6.12 -4.88
CA LYS A 208 -32.77 5.46 -5.94
C LYS A 208 -32.81 3.97 -5.76
#